data_e6b0dac3483a846d01d12bd7ce437c1d
#
_entry.id   e6b0dac3483a846d01d12bd7ce437c1d
#
_cell.length_a   1.000
_cell.length_b   1.000
_cell.length_c   1.000
_cell.angle_alpha   90.00
_cell.angle_beta   90.00
_cell.angle_gamma   90.00
#
_symmetry.space_group_name_H-M   'P 1'
#
loop_
_entity.id
_entity.type
_entity.pdbx_description
1 polymer ?
#
loop_
_entity_poly.entity_id
_entity_poly.type
_entity_poly.pdbx_seq_one_letter_code
_entity_poly.pdbx_strand_id
1 'polypeptide(L)'
;DFTFSANTSSDLFDVSTSGSTLTVSPLYNQVGTGTVNVSVSDGGLSSEVITFDVTIENVNDAPVLSSISNPDSALEDGDDIVITLSASDVDGDNVSFTADASNSDLFESINIEGNTLTLNPEDNASGSSDIYVFASDGSATVSGEFSAEVLPVNDAPTLAALSDTEFAEEGTVSVALSGSDIDSSTLTYSVSSNDNVSTSIDGNILYVTGSQDFNGSLSLDVTVSDGELSATQSLAVSITPVNDAPVLSLVSDVSFDEDGSGSTSLSGSDVDGDNLTYSITGGSDITAELTG
;
A
#
# COMPACT_ATOMS: atom_id res chain seq x y z
N ASP A 1 -86.84 -17.96 7.89
CA ASP A 1 -85.64 -17.17 7.60
C ASP A 1 -84.58 -18.09 7.02
N PHE A 2 -83.94 -17.66 5.94
CA PHE A 2 -82.84 -18.43 5.31
C PHE A 2 -81.56 -18.26 6.13
N THR A 3 -80.86 -19.40 6.35
CA THR A 3 -79.55 -19.44 6.97
C THR A 3 -78.54 -19.94 5.96
N PHE A 4 -77.49 -19.14 5.67
CA PHE A 4 -76.37 -19.50 4.78
C PHE A 4 -75.23 -20.12 5.59
N SER A 5 -74.66 -21.17 5.08
CA SER A 5 -73.48 -21.83 5.66
C SER A 5 -72.39 -21.95 4.61
N ALA A 6 -71.17 -21.66 5.00
CA ALA A 6 -70.04 -21.87 4.19
C ALA A 6 -68.91 -22.60 4.93
N ASN A 7 -68.18 -23.45 4.23
CA ASN A 7 -66.97 -24.09 4.73
C ASN A 7 -65.94 -24.25 3.64
N THR A 8 -64.70 -24.43 4.04
CA THR A 8 -63.61 -24.76 3.18
C THR A 8 -62.75 -25.86 3.79
N SER A 9 -62.11 -26.66 2.97
CA SER A 9 -61.04 -27.59 3.36
C SER A 9 -59.67 -27.06 2.98
N SER A 10 -59.62 -25.84 2.45
CA SER A 10 -58.37 -25.19 2.06
C SER A 10 -57.69 -24.55 3.27
N ASP A 11 -56.38 -24.71 3.38
CA ASP A 11 -55.51 -24.06 4.38
C ASP A 11 -55.07 -22.67 3.93
N LEU A 12 -55.57 -22.15 2.77
CA LEU A 12 -55.17 -20.88 2.19
C LEU A 12 -55.99 -19.69 2.74
N PHE A 13 -57.24 -19.92 3.22
CA PHE A 13 -58.11 -18.85 3.65
C PHE A 13 -59.20 -19.36 4.61
N ASP A 14 -59.72 -18.45 5.42
CA ASP A 14 -60.89 -18.64 6.24
C ASP A 14 -62.17 -18.19 5.51
N VAL A 15 -63.30 -18.83 5.82
CA VAL A 15 -64.60 -18.42 5.30
C VAL A 15 -65.58 -18.18 6.46
N SER A 16 -66.40 -17.16 6.30
CA SER A 16 -67.49 -16.84 7.25
C SER A 16 -68.71 -16.32 6.52
N THR A 17 -69.93 -16.51 7.14
CA THR A 17 -71.21 -15.99 6.62
C THR A 17 -71.87 -15.07 7.65
N SER A 18 -72.46 -13.96 7.18
CA SER A 18 -73.24 -13.02 7.97
C SER A 18 -74.43 -12.59 7.13
N GLY A 19 -75.63 -13.07 7.50
CA GLY A 19 -76.85 -12.91 6.65
C GLY A 19 -76.64 -13.57 5.30
N SER A 20 -76.74 -12.82 4.21
CA SER A 20 -76.49 -13.29 2.83
C SER A 20 -75.12 -12.98 2.31
N THR A 21 -74.22 -12.47 3.16
CA THR A 21 -72.80 -12.12 2.76
C THR A 21 -71.89 -13.25 3.17
N LEU A 22 -71.12 -13.74 2.21
CA LEU A 22 -69.95 -14.60 2.39
C LEU A 22 -68.69 -13.76 2.40
N THR A 23 -67.86 -13.92 3.41
CA THR A 23 -66.55 -13.33 3.49
C THR A 23 -65.50 -14.43 3.36
N VAL A 24 -64.53 -14.22 2.50
CA VAL A 24 -63.32 -15.04 2.35
C VAL A 24 -62.11 -14.20 2.75
N SER A 25 -61.35 -14.65 3.72
CA SER A 25 -60.17 -13.93 4.24
C SER A 25 -58.92 -14.77 4.04
N PRO A 26 -57.98 -14.33 3.19
CA PRO A 26 -56.71 -15.04 3.01
C PRO A 26 -55.95 -15.15 4.35
N LEU A 27 -55.31 -16.28 4.54
CA LEU A 27 -54.31 -16.42 5.61
C LEU A 27 -53.00 -15.76 5.15
N TYR A 28 -52.17 -15.34 6.12
CA TYR A 28 -50.95 -14.61 5.87
C TYR A 28 -50.00 -15.41 4.98
N ASN A 29 -49.50 -14.78 3.90
CA ASN A 29 -48.55 -15.33 2.92
C ASN A 29 -49.06 -16.68 2.28
N GLN A 30 -50.33 -16.86 2.12
CA GLN A 30 -50.89 -18.00 1.43
C GLN A 30 -51.35 -17.63 0.01
N VAL A 31 -50.88 -18.39 -0.97
CA VAL A 31 -51.22 -18.21 -2.39
C VAL A 31 -51.71 -19.53 -2.99
N GLY A 32 -52.55 -19.46 -3.99
CA GLY A 32 -53.07 -20.64 -4.66
C GLY A 32 -54.57 -20.65 -4.80
N THR A 33 -55.11 -21.79 -5.23
CA THR A 33 -56.56 -21.96 -5.46
C THR A 33 -57.10 -22.98 -4.47
N GLY A 34 -58.13 -22.57 -3.73
CA GLY A 34 -58.87 -23.40 -2.82
C GLY A 34 -60.35 -23.38 -3.14
N THR A 35 -61.13 -24.32 -2.58
CA THR A 35 -62.55 -24.46 -2.84
C THR A 35 -63.39 -24.01 -1.64
N VAL A 36 -64.50 -23.38 -1.92
CA VAL A 36 -65.54 -23.02 -0.93
C VAL A 36 -66.83 -23.75 -1.24
N ASN A 37 -67.40 -24.37 -0.22
CA ASN A 37 -68.68 -25.03 -0.27
C ASN A 37 -69.77 -24.16 0.43
N VAL A 38 -70.86 -23.88 -0.25
CA VAL A 38 -71.94 -23.06 0.26
C VAL A 38 -73.28 -23.81 0.22
N SER A 39 -74.10 -23.70 1.24
CA SER A 39 -75.45 -24.18 1.28
C SER A 39 -76.35 -23.18 1.97
N VAL A 40 -77.68 -23.28 1.72
CA VAL A 40 -78.69 -22.49 2.38
C VAL A 40 -79.80 -23.39 3.00
N SER A 41 -80.31 -23.03 4.17
CA SER A 41 -81.35 -23.73 4.85
C SER A 41 -82.51 -22.76 5.24
N ASP A 42 -83.76 -23.25 5.19
CA ASP A 42 -84.97 -22.56 5.67
C ASP A 42 -85.34 -22.91 7.08
N GLY A 43 -84.51 -23.69 7.76
CA GLY A 43 -84.74 -24.20 9.13
C GLY A 43 -85.31 -25.63 9.15
N GLY A 44 -85.72 -26.17 8.00
CA GLY A 44 -86.24 -27.54 7.86
C GLY A 44 -85.49 -28.38 6.89
N LEU A 45 -85.19 -27.80 5.74
CA LEU A 45 -84.44 -28.45 4.65
C LEU A 45 -83.24 -27.58 4.26
N SER A 46 -82.20 -28.22 3.72
CA SER A 46 -81.03 -27.56 3.17
C SER A 46 -80.94 -27.77 1.68
N SER A 47 -80.39 -26.81 0.92
CA SER A 47 -80.07 -26.93 -0.46
C SER A 47 -78.97 -27.99 -0.69
N GLU A 48 -78.75 -28.37 -1.94
CA GLU A 48 -77.51 -29.00 -2.34
C GLU A 48 -76.32 -28.03 -2.07
N VAL A 49 -75.15 -28.61 -1.81
CA VAL A 49 -73.91 -27.83 -1.65
C VAL A 49 -73.41 -27.35 -3.04
N ILE A 50 -73.19 -26.07 -3.16
CA ILE A 50 -72.54 -25.47 -4.31
C ILE A 50 -71.06 -25.22 -3.97
N THR A 51 -70.19 -25.69 -4.84
CA THR A 51 -68.76 -25.53 -4.71
C THR A 51 -68.26 -24.55 -5.75
N PHE A 52 -67.36 -23.64 -5.40
CA PHE A 52 -66.66 -22.75 -6.30
C PHE A 52 -65.21 -22.54 -5.83
N ASP A 53 -64.35 -22.16 -6.81
CA ASP A 53 -62.94 -21.92 -6.56
C ASP A 53 -62.70 -20.45 -6.15
N VAL A 54 -61.78 -20.27 -5.22
CA VAL A 54 -61.21 -18.97 -4.83
C VAL A 54 -59.72 -19.04 -5.07
N THR A 55 -59.23 -18.13 -5.90
CA THR A 55 -57.79 -17.98 -6.17
C THR A 55 -57.28 -16.79 -5.40
N ILE A 56 -56.20 -17.01 -4.66
CA ILE A 56 -55.43 -16.00 -3.98
C ILE A 56 -54.16 -15.80 -4.81
N GLU A 57 -54.01 -14.60 -5.36
CA GLU A 57 -52.86 -14.25 -6.16
C GLU A 57 -51.73 -13.77 -5.25
N ASN A 58 -50.48 -14.03 -5.66
CA ASN A 58 -49.30 -13.55 -4.96
C ASN A 58 -49.20 -12.03 -5.04
N VAL A 59 -48.83 -11.42 -3.94
CA VAL A 59 -48.40 -10.04 -3.84
C VAL A 59 -46.96 -10.08 -3.33
N ASN A 60 -46.04 -9.54 -4.07
CA ASN A 60 -44.61 -9.58 -3.73
C ASN A 60 -44.33 -8.99 -2.37
N ASP A 61 -43.73 -9.76 -1.51
CA ASP A 61 -43.10 -9.31 -0.26
C ASP A 61 -41.62 -8.94 -0.52
N ALA A 62 -41.07 -8.01 0.22
CA ALA A 62 -39.68 -7.66 0.08
C ALA A 62 -38.77 -8.68 0.76
N PRO A 63 -37.55 -8.92 0.23
CA PRO A 63 -36.62 -9.82 0.87
C PRO A 63 -36.20 -9.35 2.27
N VAL A 64 -35.82 -10.27 3.11
CA VAL A 64 -35.29 -10.01 4.45
C VAL A 64 -33.78 -10.24 4.44
N LEU A 65 -33.02 -9.15 4.52
CA LEU A 65 -31.55 -9.19 4.63
C LEU A 65 -31.16 -9.51 6.09
N SER A 66 -30.31 -10.51 6.27
CA SER A 66 -29.75 -10.84 7.58
C SER A 66 -28.79 -9.73 8.04
N SER A 67 -28.70 -9.53 9.35
CA SER A 67 -27.75 -8.56 9.91
C SER A 67 -26.30 -8.91 9.53
N ILE A 68 -25.54 -7.91 9.11
CA ILE A 68 -24.14 -8.03 8.77
C ILE A 68 -23.34 -7.45 9.94
N SER A 69 -22.38 -8.21 10.48
CA SER A 69 -21.47 -7.73 11.51
C SER A 69 -20.25 -7.07 10.86
N ASN A 70 -19.66 -6.09 11.55
CA ASN A 70 -18.38 -5.55 11.12
C ASN A 70 -17.34 -6.68 11.08
N PRO A 71 -16.53 -6.76 9.99
CA PRO A 71 -15.41 -7.68 9.91
C PRO A 71 -14.28 -7.25 10.84
N ASP A 72 -13.26 -8.09 11.00
CA ASP A 72 -11.98 -7.67 11.55
C ASP A 72 -11.34 -6.64 10.61
N SER A 73 -10.51 -5.74 11.17
CA SER A 73 -9.75 -4.76 10.37
C SER A 73 -8.77 -5.48 9.44
N ALA A 74 -8.67 -5.02 8.20
CA ALA A 74 -7.63 -5.44 7.25
C ALA A 74 -6.41 -4.52 7.33
N LEU A 75 -5.31 -4.92 6.71
CA LEU A 75 -4.17 -4.07 6.42
C LEU A 75 -4.28 -3.57 4.97
N GLU A 76 -3.77 -2.38 4.66
CA GLU A 76 -3.83 -1.83 3.30
C GLU A 76 -3.12 -2.70 2.27
N ASP A 77 -1.99 -3.28 2.61
CA ASP A 77 -1.25 -4.22 1.75
C ASP A 77 -1.56 -5.69 2.08
N GLY A 78 -2.70 -5.94 2.70
CA GLY A 78 -3.07 -7.24 3.26
C GLY A 78 -4.07 -8.03 2.41
N ASP A 79 -4.67 -9.01 3.06
CA ASP A 79 -5.68 -9.87 2.43
C ASP A 79 -7.02 -9.14 2.30
N ASP A 80 -7.82 -9.56 1.32
CA ASP A 80 -9.20 -9.11 1.10
C ASP A 80 -10.09 -9.31 2.33
N ILE A 81 -11.01 -8.39 2.56
CA ILE A 81 -12.11 -8.58 3.50
C ILE A 81 -13.22 -9.37 2.80
N VAL A 82 -13.51 -10.58 3.29
CA VAL A 82 -14.50 -11.47 2.69
C VAL A 82 -15.68 -11.66 3.63
N ILE A 83 -16.89 -11.35 3.16
CA ILE A 83 -18.14 -11.41 3.92
C ILE A 83 -19.15 -12.27 3.18
N THR A 84 -19.78 -13.20 3.92
CA THR A 84 -20.92 -13.97 3.40
C THR A 84 -22.21 -13.24 3.70
N LEU A 85 -22.94 -12.86 2.67
CA LEU A 85 -24.24 -12.24 2.73
C LEU A 85 -25.34 -13.32 2.82
N SER A 86 -26.45 -13.00 3.48
CA SER A 86 -27.59 -13.89 3.57
C SER A 86 -28.88 -13.10 3.54
N ALA A 87 -29.81 -13.51 2.71
CA ALA A 87 -31.16 -12.99 2.68
C ALA A 87 -32.16 -14.13 2.42
N SER A 88 -33.40 -13.91 2.80
CA SER A 88 -34.51 -14.81 2.52
C SER A 88 -35.70 -14.04 1.97
N ASP A 89 -36.47 -14.70 1.12
CA ASP A 89 -37.71 -14.17 0.59
C ASP A 89 -38.85 -15.13 0.91
N VAL A 90 -40.01 -14.60 1.32
CA VAL A 90 -41.14 -15.40 1.74
C VAL A 90 -41.91 -15.97 0.54
N ASP A 91 -41.85 -15.29 -0.60
CA ASP A 91 -42.45 -15.75 -1.85
C ASP A 91 -41.58 -16.81 -2.55
N GLY A 92 -40.32 -16.96 -2.08
CA GLY A 92 -39.36 -17.91 -2.62
C GLY A 92 -38.60 -17.36 -3.83
N ASP A 93 -38.61 -16.04 -4.00
CA ASP A 93 -37.91 -15.38 -5.08
C ASP A 93 -36.39 -15.40 -4.88
N ASN A 94 -35.66 -15.36 -5.99
CA ASN A 94 -34.20 -15.32 -5.95
C ASN A 94 -33.71 -13.93 -5.56
N VAL A 95 -32.96 -13.84 -4.47
CA VAL A 95 -32.39 -12.56 -4.00
C VAL A 95 -31.01 -12.37 -4.59
N SER A 96 -30.79 -11.19 -5.17
CA SER A 96 -29.49 -10.71 -5.66
C SER A 96 -28.95 -9.61 -4.75
N PHE A 97 -27.60 -9.49 -4.72
CA PHE A 97 -26.94 -8.51 -3.87
C PHE A 97 -26.15 -7.52 -4.71
N THR A 98 -26.09 -6.25 -4.22
CA THR A 98 -25.15 -5.22 -4.65
C THR A 98 -24.59 -4.50 -3.42
N ALA A 99 -23.42 -3.86 -3.57
CA ALA A 99 -22.83 -3.09 -2.49
C ALA A 99 -22.20 -1.80 -3.01
N ASP A 100 -22.18 -0.78 -2.14
CA ASP A 100 -21.49 0.49 -2.34
C ASP A 100 -20.75 0.87 -1.06
N ALA A 101 -19.71 1.71 -1.16
CA ALA A 101 -18.94 2.22 -0.03
C ALA A 101 -19.08 3.74 0.09
N SER A 102 -19.13 4.26 1.32
CA SER A 102 -19.12 5.70 1.59
C SER A 102 -17.78 6.36 1.22
N ASN A 103 -16.70 5.61 1.30
CA ASN A 103 -15.36 5.95 0.84
C ASN A 103 -14.84 4.82 -0.06
N SER A 104 -15.11 4.93 -1.37
CA SER A 104 -14.68 3.93 -2.35
C SER A 104 -13.18 3.96 -2.63
N ASP A 105 -12.50 5.08 -2.36
CA ASP A 105 -11.05 5.24 -2.58
C ASP A 105 -10.21 4.40 -1.60
N LEU A 106 -10.86 3.81 -0.59
CA LEU A 106 -10.24 2.89 0.35
C LEU A 106 -10.05 1.47 -0.22
N PHE A 107 -10.70 1.18 -1.35
CA PHE A 107 -10.72 -0.15 -1.95
C PHE A 107 -10.38 -0.09 -3.44
N GLU A 108 -9.44 -0.94 -3.88
CA GLU A 108 -9.18 -1.17 -5.31
C GLU A 108 -10.44 -1.73 -5.99
N SER A 109 -11.15 -2.63 -5.30
CA SER A 109 -12.39 -3.19 -5.79
C SER A 109 -13.36 -3.61 -4.70
N ILE A 110 -14.66 -3.50 -5.02
CA ILE A 110 -15.78 -4.04 -4.25
C ILE A 110 -16.53 -4.99 -5.19
N ASN A 111 -16.49 -6.27 -4.90
CA ASN A 111 -17.05 -7.29 -5.77
C ASN A 111 -18.01 -8.22 -5.02
N ILE A 112 -19.09 -8.63 -5.69
CA ILE A 112 -20.01 -9.64 -5.18
C ILE A 112 -20.10 -10.78 -6.19
N GLU A 113 -19.80 -11.98 -5.71
CA GLU A 113 -19.97 -13.22 -6.46
C GLU A 113 -20.91 -14.15 -5.71
N GLY A 114 -22.14 -14.30 -6.24
CA GLY A 114 -23.23 -15.00 -5.56
C GLY A 114 -23.64 -14.29 -4.28
N ASN A 115 -23.30 -14.85 -3.15
CA ASN A 115 -23.53 -14.28 -1.82
C ASN A 115 -22.23 -13.90 -1.06
N THR A 116 -21.12 -13.86 -1.76
CA THR A 116 -19.83 -13.48 -1.19
C THR A 116 -19.50 -12.06 -1.63
N LEU A 117 -19.37 -11.15 -0.68
CA LEU A 117 -18.85 -9.80 -0.86
C LEU A 117 -17.36 -9.84 -0.54
N THR A 118 -16.56 -9.33 -1.46
CA THR A 118 -15.10 -9.16 -1.33
C THR A 118 -14.77 -7.69 -1.46
N LEU A 119 -14.09 -7.14 -0.45
CA LEU A 119 -13.52 -5.80 -0.46
C LEU A 119 -12.01 -5.96 -0.53
N ASN A 120 -11.38 -5.51 -1.63
CA ASN A 120 -9.94 -5.51 -1.77
C ASN A 120 -9.41 -4.13 -1.35
N PRO A 121 -8.63 -4.02 -0.26
CA PRO A 121 -8.04 -2.74 0.11
C PRO A 121 -7.20 -2.14 -1.01
N GLU A 122 -7.23 -0.81 -1.16
CA GLU A 122 -6.34 -0.08 -2.07
C GLU A 122 -4.97 0.06 -1.41
N ASP A 123 -3.91 -0.16 -2.17
CA ASP A 123 -2.53 0.03 -1.70
C ASP A 123 -2.33 1.45 -1.16
N ASN A 124 -1.69 1.57 -0.02
CA ASN A 124 -1.39 2.85 0.65
C ASN A 124 -2.64 3.67 1.03
N ALA A 125 -3.79 3.05 1.22
CA ALA A 125 -5.02 3.70 1.61
C ALA A 125 -5.57 3.12 2.92
N SER A 126 -5.52 3.90 4.00
CA SER A 126 -5.98 3.49 5.33
C SER A 126 -7.13 4.37 5.82
N GLY A 127 -7.95 3.81 6.71
CA GLY A 127 -9.11 4.49 7.28
C GLY A 127 -10.33 3.59 7.44
N SER A 128 -11.51 4.20 7.48
CA SER A 128 -12.78 3.48 7.64
C SER A 128 -13.78 3.89 6.56
N SER A 129 -14.62 2.95 6.17
CA SER A 129 -15.72 3.16 5.23
C SER A 129 -16.97 2.42 5.70
N ASP A 130 -18.13 3.07 5.61
CA ASP A 130 -19.39 2.39 5.73
C ASP A 130 -19.73 1.71 4.40
N ILE A 131 -20.08 0.45 4.46
CA ILE A 131 -20.45 -0.39 3.34
C ILE A 131 -21.95 -0.61 3.36
N TYR A 132 -22.63 -0.19 2.30
CA TYR A 132 -24.06 -0.37 2.09
C TYR A 132 -24.32 -1.59 1.24
N VAL A 133 -25.08 -2.54 1.74
CA VAL A 133 -25.44 -3.76 1.03
C VAL A 133 -26.93 -3.70 0.70
N PHE A 134 -27.27 -3.97 -0.55
CA PHE A 134 -28.63 -4.01 -1.05
C PHE A 134 -28.97 -5.45 -1.45
N ALA A 135 -30.15 -5.92 -1.01
CA ALA A 135 -30.70 -7.22 -1.38
C ALA A 135 -32.03 -6.99 -2.14
N SER A 136 -32.13 -7.54 -3.35
CA SER A 136 -33.28 -7.36 -4.24
C SER A 136 -33.78 -8.70 -4.78
N ASP A 137 -35.11 -8.87 -4.76
CA ASP A 137 -35.87 -9.96 -5.42
C ASP A 137 -36.23 -9.64 -6.90
N GLY A 138 -35.86 -8.43 -7.38
CA GLY A 138 -36.20 -7.92 -8.70
C GLY A 138 -37.43 -6.99 -8.73
N SER A 139 -38.23 -6.97 -7.66
CA SER A 139 -39.43 -6.12 -7.50
C SER A 139 -39.26 -5.13 -6.36
N ALA A 140 -38.66 -5.56 -5.26
CA ALA A 140 -38.37 -4.77 -4.08
C ALA A 140 -36.88 -4.85 -3.71
N THR A 141 -36.39 -3.89 -2.93
CA THR A 141 -35.01 -3.85 -2.45
C THR A 141 -34.98 -3.39 -0.99
N VAL A 142 -34.19 -4.09 -0.19
CA VAL A 142 -33.87 -3.70 1.19
C VAL A 142 -32.38 -3.45 1.32
N SER A 143 -31.97 -2.67 2.32
CA SER A 143 -30.56 -2.37 2.56
C SER A 143 -30.15 -2.66 4.00
N GLY A 144 -28.89 -2.95 4.18
CA GLY A 144 -28.18 -3.01 5.45
C GLY A 144 -26.83 -2.33 5.32
N GLU A 145 -26.18 -2.07 6.44
CA GLU A 145 -24.86 -1.43 6.47
C GLU A 145 -23.96 -2.10 7.52
N PHE A 146 -22.66 -1.99 7.31
CA PHE A 146 -21.61 -2.31 8.27
C PHE A 146 -20.41 -1.42 8.02
N SER A 147 -19.49 -1.30 9.00
CA SER A 147 -18.25 -0.54 8.85
C SER A 147 -17.09 -1.48 8.60
N ALA A 148 -16.26 -1.17 7.60
CA ALA A 148 -14.98 -1.80 7.32
C ALA A 148 -13.85 -0.83 7.65
N GLU A 149 -12.77 -1.35 8.26
CA GLU A 149 -11.57 -0.60 8.64
C GLU A 149 -10.35 -1.19 7.98
N VAL A 150 -9.51 -0.34 7.38
CA VAL A 150 -8.22 -0.68 6.81
C VAL A 150 -7.16 0.07 7.62
N LEU A 151 -6.22 -0.68 8.18
CA LEU A 151 -5.13 -0.16 9.00
C LEU A 151 -3.90 0.13 8.16
N PRO A 152 -3.15 1.21 8.46
CA PRO A 152 -1.93 1.52 7.74
C PRO A 152 -0.83 0.49 8.00
N VAL A 153 0.01 0.30 7.01
CA VAL A 153 1.26 -0.46 7.07
C VAL A 153 2.39 0.49 6.67
N ASN A 154 3.50 0.49 7.41
CA ASN A 154 4.63 1.34 7.04
C ASN A 154 5.32 0.82 5.78
N ASP A 155 5.41 1.65 4.77
CA ASP A 155 6.14 1.42 3.53
C ASP A 155 7.62 1.81 3.65
N ALA A 156 8.45 1.27 2.78
CA ALA A 156 9.86 1.66 2.72
C ALA A 156 10.03 2.96 1.92
N PRO A 157 10.86 3.90 2.41
CA PRO A 157 11.17 5.10 1.65
C PRO A 157 11.85 4.78 0.33
N THR A 158 11.72 5.66 -0.63
CA THR A 158 12.43 5.58 -1.91
C THR A 158 13.52 6.63 -1.95
N LEU A 159 14.70 6.28 -2.53
CA LEU A 159 15.80 7.21 -2.80
C LEU A 159 15.88 7.41 -4.31
N ALA A 160 15.81 8.67 -4.75
CA ALA A 160 15.98 9.00 -6.15
C ALA A 160 17.36 8.57 -6.65
N ALA A 161 17.46 8.21 -7.93
CA ALA A 161 18.70 7.75 -8.54
C ALA A 161 19.83 8.77 -8.33
N LEU A 162 20.97 8.29 -7.82
CA LEU A 162 22.19 9.08 -7.65
C LEU A 162 22.98 9.12 -8.96
N SER A 163 23.53 10.27 -9.27
CA SER A 163 24.42 10.42 -10.42
C SER A 163 25.87 10.18 -9.99
N ASP A 164 26.61 9.43 -10.79
CA ASP A 164 28.05 9.27 -10.62
C ASP A 164 28.70 10.65 -10.49
N THR A 165 29.73 10.75 -9.67
CA THR A 165 30.43 12.01 -9.40
C THR A 165 31.91 11.87 -9.60
N GLU A 166 32.53 12.96 -10.06
CA GLU A 166 33.97 13.05 -10.27
C GLU A 166 34.52 14.36 -9.70
N PHE A 167 35.64 14.29 -9.02
CA PHE A 167 36.37 15.46 -8.51
C PHE A 167 37.84 15.14 -8.32
N ALA A 168 38.68 16.19 -8.18
CA ALA A 168 40.11 16.04 -7.96
C ALA A 168 40.40 15.59 -6.51
N GLU A 169 41.48 14.84 -6.28
CA GLU A 169 41.94 14.53 -4.92
C GLU A 169 42.12 15.79 -4.09
N GLU A 170 42.02 15.68 -2.77
CA GLU A 170 41.94 16.79 -1.80
C GLU A 170 40.71 17.70 -2.00
N GLY A 171 39.93 17.48 -3.04
CA GLY A 171 38.68 18.21 -3.33
C GLY A 171 37.49 17.70 -2.54
N THR A 172 36.40 18.45 -2.62
CA THR A 172 35.13 18.08 -2.05
C THR A 172 34.04 18.24 -3.10
N VAL A 173 33.16 17.24 -3.20
CA VAL A 173 31.94 17.31 -4.01
C VAL A 173 30.71 17.27 -3.10
N SER A 174 29.63 17.90 -3.54
CA SER A 174 28.31 17.82 -2.89
C SER A 174 27.31 17.09 -3.78
N VAL A 175 26.57 16.15 -3.21
CA VAL A 175 25.52 15.37 -3.88
C VAL A 175 24.21 15.62 -3.16
N ALA A 176 23.20 16.11 -3.89
CA ALA A 176 21.87 16.29 -3.34
C ALA A 176 21.16 14.93 -3.24
N LEU A 177 20.62 14.62 -2.08
CA LEU A 177 19.85 13.43 -1.82
C LEU A 177 18.35 13.79 -1.88
N SER A 178 17.56 12.94 -2.52
CA SER A 178 16.11 13.12 -2.63
C SER A 178 15.43 11.81 -2.30
N GLY A 179 14.94 11.71 -1.09
CA GLY A 179 14.08 10.61 -0.63
C GLY A 179 12.63 11.03 -0.62
N SER A 180 11.74 10.08 -0.76
CA SER A 180 10.30 10.23 -0.56
C SER A 180 9.73 8.98 0.08
N ASP A 181 8.69 9.18 0.86
CA ASP A 181 7.99 8.16 1.59
C ASP A 181 6.51 8.49 1.62
N ILE A 182 5.64 7.48 1.56
CA ILE A 182 4.19 7.68 1.51
C ILE A 182 3.62 7.96 2.90
N ASP A 183 4.20 7.32 3.93
CA ASP A 183 3.70 7.40 5.31
C ASP A 183 4.44 8.44 6.14
N SER A 184 5.73 8.64 5.85
CA SER A 184 6.60 9.48 6.66
C SER A 184 7.09 10.72 5.94
N SER A 185 6.87 11.89 6.53
CA SER A 185 7.45 13.14 6.07
C SER A 185 8.86 13.39 6.61
N THR A 186 9.35 12.53 7.52
CA THR A 186 10.65 12.69 8.19
C THR A 186 11.58 11.57 7.77
N LEU A 187 12.56 11.90 6.93
CA LEU A 187 13.55 10.96 6.45
C LEU A 187 14.94 11.31 6.98
N THR A 188 15.73 10.28 7.24
CA THR A 188 17.13 10.39 7.63
C THR A 188 18.03 9.76 6.58
N TYR A 189 19.22 10.33 6.38
CA TYR A 189 20.18 9.83 5.42
C TYR A 189 21.45 9.36 6.11
N SER A 190 22.05 8.32 5.58
CA SER A 190 23.34 7.81 6.01
C SER A 190 24.15 7.35 4.80
N VAL A 191 25.47 7.24 4.99
CA VAL A 191 26.40 6.80 3.93
C VAL A 191 27.42 5.83 4.53
N SER A 192 27.81 4.82 3.75
CA SER A 192 28.83 3.87 4.13
C SER A 192 30.21 4.56 4.29
N SER A 193 31.03 4.08 5.22
CA SER A 193 32.40 4.54 5.39
C SER A 193 33.32 3.97 4.32
N ASN A 194 34.34 4.74 3.94
CA ASN A 194 35.45 4.30 3.08
C ASN A 194 36.73 5.02 3.53
N ASP A 195 37.85 4.30 3.61
CA ASP A 195 39.12 4.86 4.15
C ASP A 195 39.73 5.93 3.25
N ASN A 196 39.35 5.97 1.97
CA ASN A 196 39.90 6.88 0.96
C ASN A 196 39.11 8.19 0.83
N VAL A 197 38.02 8.34 1.55
CA VAL A 197 37.20 9.55 1.54
C VAL A 197 36.66 9.84 2.94
N SER A 198 36.45 11.09 3.27
CA SER A 198 35.63 11.50 4.39
C SER A 198 34.24 11.94 3.89
N THR A 199 33.20 11.55 4.60
CA THR A 199 31.81 11.87 4.23
C THR A 199 31.12 12.61 5.37
N SER A 200 30.25 13.56 5.03
CA SER A 200 29.35 14.21 5.96
C SER A 200 28.02 14.51 5.27
N ILE A 201 26.93 14.50 6.06
CA ILE A 201 25.59 14.84 5.56
C ILE A 201 25.09 16.05 6.36
N ASP A 202 24.61 17.06 5.63
CA ASP A 202 23.92 18.22 6.20
C ASP A 202 22.52 18.34 5.55
N GLY A 203 21.50 18.03 6.34
CA GLY A 203 20.15 17.90 5.80
C GLY A 203 20.04 16.79 4.74
N ASN A 204 19.83 17.19 3.52
CA ASN A 204 19.77 16.29 2.36
C ASN A 204 20.94 16.49 1.39
N ILE A 205 22.09 17.00 1.84
CA ILE A 205 23.29 17.17 1.04
C ILE A 205 24.40 16.28 1.62
N LEU A 206 24.87 15.34 0.81
CA LEU A 206 26.05 14.54 1.09
C LEU A 206 27.29 15.28 0.56
N TYR A 207 28.27 15.49 1.42
CA TYR A 207 29.60 15.96 1.05
C TYR A 207 30.56 14.79 1.08
N VAL A 208 31.34 14.65 0.00
CA VAL A 208 32.41 13.65 -0.13
C VAL A 208 33.70 14.37 -0.37
N THR A 209 34.69 14.18 0.50
CA THR A 209 36.03 14.77 0.41
C THR A 209 37.06 13.67 0.21
N GLY A 210 37.87 13.76 -0.81
CA GLY A 210 38.98 12.85 -1.07
C GLY A 210 40.05 12.92 0.03
N SER A 211 40.60 11.77 0.38
CA SER A 211 41.82 11.74 1.21
C SER A 211 43.00 12.32 0.42
N GLN A 212 43.95 12.84 1.15
CA GLN A 212 45.21 13.32 0.56
C GLN A 212 45.87 12.21 -0.25
N ASP A 213 46.38 12.54 -1.42
CA ASP A 213 47.16 11.67 -2.32
C ASP A 213 46.39 10.39 -2.77
N PHE A 214 45.04 10.37 -2.63
CA PHE A 214 44.25 9.26 -3.13
C PHE A 214 43.56 9.64 -4.45
N ASN A 215 43.84 8.90 -5.50
CA ASN A 215 43.13 8.94 -6.77
C ASN A 215 42.64 7.53 -7.16
N GLY A 216 41.52 7.46 -7.87
CA GLY A 216 40.88 6.20 -8.24
C GLY A 216 39.37 6.21 -8.16
N SER A 217 38.77 5.04 -8.31
CA SER A 217 37.31 4.89 -8.26
C SER A 217 36.90 4.09 -7.03
N LEU A 218 35.82 4.50 -6.40
CA LEU A 218 35.19 3.81 -5.27
C LEU A 218 33.68 3.90 -5.38
N SER A 219 32.97 3.17 -4.52
CA SER A 219 31.54 3.20 -4.40
C SER A 219 31.15 3.45 -2.95
N LEU A 220 30.12 4.28 -2.75
CA LEU A 220 29.52 4.56 -1.45
C LEU A 220 28.04 4.13 -1.48
N ASP A 221 27.60 3.41 -0.47
CA ASP A 221 26.20 3.08 -0.30
C ASP A 221 25.53 4.20 0.49
N VAL A 222 24.54 4.84 -0.13
CA VAL A 222 23.72 5.90 0.46
C VAL A 222 22.37 5.31 0.82
N THR A 223 21.97 5.45 2.07
CA THR A 223 20.74 4.91 2.62
C THR A 223 19.83 6.03 3.09
N VAL A 224 18.54 5.95 2.73
CA VAL A 224 17.45 6.75 3.30
C VAL A 224 16.62 5.85 4.21
N SER A 225 16.15 6.38 5.34
CA SER A 225 15.30 5.65 6.31
C SER A 225 14.25 6.57 6.91
N ASP A 226 13.05 6.01 7.12
CA ASP A 226 11.94 6.59 7.86
C ASP A 226 12.05 6.34 9.39
N GLY A 227 12.97 5.47 9.80
CA GLY A 227 13.19 5.04 11.18
C GLY A 227 12.81 3.58 11.46
N GLU A 228 12.03 2.94 10.59
CA GLU A 228 11.66 1.52 10.65
C GLU A 228 12.20 0.74 9.45
N LEU A 229 11.99 1.27 8.25
CA LEU A 229 12.43 0.68 6.99
C LEU A 229 13.47 1.59 6.31
N SER A 230 14.12 1.08 5.27
CA SER A 230 15.13 1.85 4.55
C SER A 230 15.33 1.36 3.10
N ALA A 231 15.79 2.29 2.25
CA ALA A 231 16.25 1.99 0.90
C ALA A 231 17.68 2.48 0.70
N THR A 232 18.47 1.73 -0.07
CA THR A 232 19.88 2.02 -0.32
C THR A 232 20.16 2.07 -1.80
N GLN A 233 20.98 3.05 -2.21
CA GLN A 233 21.52 3.17 -3.56
C GLN A 233 23.03 3.37 -3.52
N SER A 234 23.71 2.86 -4.54
CA SER A 234 25.16 2.98 -4.69
C SER A 234 25.50 4.23 -5.49
N LEU A 235 26.42 5.04 -4.96
CA LEU A 235 27.00 6.22 -5.59
C LEU A 235 28.43 5.87 -6.08
N ALA A 236 28.64 5.89 -7.39
CA ALA A 236 30.01 5.76 -7.93
C ALA A 236 30.73 7.10 -7.82
N VAL A 237 31.96 7.04 -7.32
CA VAL A 237 32.85 8.20 -7.12
C VAL A 237 34.16 7.97 -7.84
N SER A 238 34.57 8.92 -8.69
CA SER A 238 35.85 8.95 -9.39
C SER A 238 36.67 10.12 -8.86
N ILE A 239 37.89 9.84 -8.38
CA ILE A 239 38.80 10.85 -7.87
C ILE A 239 39.99 10.94 -8.84
N THR A 240 40.16 12.11 -9.43
CA THR A 240 41.22 12.34 -10.42
C THR A 240 42.52 12.83 -9.75
N PRO A 241 43.68 12.40 -10.24
CA PRO A 241 44.95 12.82 -9.67
C PRO A 241 45.21 14.32 -9.89
N VAL A 242 45.89 14.93 -8.94
CA VAL A 242 46.49 16.28 -9.03
C VAL A 242 48.00 16.14 -8.78
N ASN A 243 48.81 16.74 -9.63
CA ASN A 243 50.26 16.64 -9.49
C ASN A 243 50.74 17.33 -8.19
N ASP A 244 51.39 16.57 -7.35
CA ASP A 244 52.04 17.04 -6.13
C ASP A 244 53.50 17.48 -6.34
N ALA A 245 54.01 18.26 -5.41
CA ALA A 245 55.39 18.68 -5.46
C ALA A 245 56.31 17.61 -4.85
N PRO A 246 57.46 17.31 -5.51
CA PRO A 246 58.40 16.34 -4.96
C PRO A 246 58.97 16.79 -3.61
N VAL A 247 59.28 15.83 -2.77
CA VAL A 247 59.91 16.03 -1.47
C VAL A 247 61.36 15.63 -1.52
N LEU A 248 62.28 16.61 -1.26
CA LEU A 248 63.69 16.33 -1.10
C LEU A 248 63.98 15.87 0.34
N SER A 249 64.63 14.72 0.46
CA SER A 249 65.09 14.24 1.75
C SER A 249 66.17 15.15 2.37
N LEU A 250 66.25 15.13 3.68
CA LEU A 250 67.22 15.91 4.39
C LEU A 250 68.65 15.56 3.91
N VAL A 251 69.41 16.56 3.49
CA VAL A 251 70.77 16.42 3.08
C VAL A 251 71.66 16.66 4.29
N SER A 252 72.66 15.74 4.50
CA SER A 252 73.59 15.87 5.60
C SER A 252 74.72 16.89 5.25
N ASP A 253 75.18 17.59 6.29
CA ASP A 253 76.35 18.47 6.15
C ASP A 253 77.57 17.72 5.64
N VAL A 254 78.35 18.36 4.82
CA VAL A 254 79.57 17.82 4.27
C VAL A 254 80.73 18.69 4.74
N SER A 255 81.77 18.08 5.32
CA SER A 255 83.05 18.75 5.67
C SER A 255 84.19 18.04 5.03
N PHE A 256 85.18 18.82 4.57
CA PHE A 256 86.38 18.31 3.96
C PHE A 256 87.52 19.33 4.15
N ASP A 257 88.80 18.87 4.06
CA ASP A 257 89.96 19.71 4.19
C ASP A 257 90.12 20.71 3.04
N GLU A 258 90.91 21.82 3.20
CA GLU A 258 91.27 22.71 2.15
C GLU A 258 91.96 21.92 1.04
N ASP A 259 91.71 22.26 -0.20
CA ASP A 259 92.22 21.56 -1.40
C ASP A 259 91.62 20.12 -1.58
N GLY A 260 90.67 19.69 -0.74
CA GLY A 260 89.96 18.40 -0.78
C GLY A 260 88.56 18.46 -1.47
N SER A 261 87.87 17.35 -1.43
CA SER A 261 86.51 17.25 -1.92
C SER A 261 85.68 16.34 -0.98
N GLY A 262 84.39 16.64 -0.82
CA GLY A 262 83.45 15.83 -0.13
C GLY A 262 82.23 15.53 -1.01
N SER A 263 81.49 14.48 -0.71
CA SER A 263 80.23 14.09 -1.41
C SER A 263 79.18 13.71 -0.47
N THR A 264 77.94 13.96 -0.85
CA THR A 264 76.74 13.46 -0.16
C THR A 264 75.75 12.97 -1.21
N SER A 265 74.91 12.00 -0.83
CA SER A 265 73.86 11.50 -1.69
C SER A 265 72.57 12.33 -1.51
N LEU A 266 71.96 12.64 -2.62
CA LEU A 266 70.62 13.25 -2.65
C LEU A 266 69.61 12.16 -2.87
N SER A 267 68.45 12.29 -2.16
CA SER A 267 67.28 11.41 -2.31
C SER A 267 66.01 12.25 -2.23
N GLY A 268 65.08 11.97 -3.08
CA GLY A 268 63.76 12.58 -3.10
C GLY A 268 62.73 11.55 -3.43
N SER A 269 61.49 11.87 -3.15
CA SER A 269 60.33 11.10 -3.51
C SER A 269 59.25 12.00 -4.06
N ASP A 270 58.46 11.44 -4.91
CA ASP A 270 57.27 12.05 -5.47
C ASP A 270 56.11 11.11 -5.24
N VAL A 271 54.95 11.60 -4.78
CA VAL A 271 53.79 10.77 -4.45
C VAL A 271 53.09 10.27 -5.70
N ASP A 272 53.13 11.04 -6.79
CA ASP A 272 52.56 10.66 -8.08
C ASP A 272 53.46 9.69 -8.83
N GLY A 273 54.70 9.49 -8.36
CA GLY A 273 55.71 8.62 -8.98
C GLY A 273 56.40 9.27 -10.16
N ASP A 274 56.43 10.60 -10.24
CA ASP A 274 57.05 11.35 -11.30
C ASP A 274 58.59 11.24 -11.27
N ASN A 275 59.21 11.38 -12.44
CA ASN A 275 60.63 11.33 -12.57
C ASN A 275 61.28 12.61 -12.02
N LEU A 276 62.15 12.47 -11.01
CA LEU A 276 62.74 13.58 -10.33
C LEU A 276 63.99 14.06 -11.09
N THR A 277 64.16 15.37 -11.14
CA THR A 277 65.44 16.02 -11.61
C THR A 277 66.00 16.84 -10.47
N TYR A 278 67.30 16.70 -10.22
CA TYR A 278 67.97 17.43 -9.16
C TYR A 278 68.70 18.63 -9.73
N SER A 279 68.76 19.72 -9.01
CA SER A 279 69.60 20.91 -9.33
C SER A 279 70.32 21.41 -8.09
N ILE A 280 71.47 21.98 -8.25
CA ILE A 280 72.23 22.62 -7.18
C ILE A 280 72.66 24.01 -7.60
N THR A 281 72.79 24.89 -6.63
CA THR A 281 73.45 26.19 -6.82
C THR A 281 74.72 26.22 -5.96
N GLY A 282 75.86 26.50 -6.54
CA GLY A 282 77.12 26.62 -5.79
C GLY A 282 77.20 27.91 -4.97
N GLY A 283 78.01 27.87 -3.92
CA GLY A 283 78.40 29.05 -3.16
C GLY A 283 79.56 29.85 -3.84
N SER A 284 79.90 30.99 -3.25
CA SER A 284 80.97 31.82 -3.82
C SER A 284 82.41 31.22 -3.74
N ASP A 285 82.56 30.27 -2.79
CA ASP A 285 83.90 29.73 -2.45
C ASP A 285 84.04 28.21 -2.69
N ILE A 286 83.02 27.57 -3.23
CA ILE A 286 82.98 26.14 -3.55
C ILE A 286 82.30 25.91 -4.91
N THR A 287 82.78 24.89 -5.62
CA THR A 287 82.03 24.34 -6.76
C THR A 287 81.24 23.10 -6.35
N ALA A 288 80.03 22.97 -6.82
CA ALA A 288 79.21 21.80 -6.61
C ALA A 288 78.73 21.23 -7.94
N GLU A 289 78.74 19.93 -8.11
CA GLU A 289 78.34 19.19 -9.33
C GLU A 289 77.38 18.07 -8.94
N LEU A 290 76.43 17.80 -9.82
CA LEU A 290 75.62 16.58 -9.77
C LEU A 290 76.24 15.52 -10.64
N THR A 291 76.49 14.34 -10.06
CA THR A 291 77.05 13.17 -10.79
C THR A 291 76.11 11.98 -10.56
N GLY A 292 75.62 11.35 -11.61
CA GLY A 292 74.76 10.13 -11.51
C GLY A 292 73.56 10.16 -12.39
#